data_4d185d68878af2e240e89266a5258a23
#
_entry.id   4d185d68878af2e240e89266a5258a23
#
_cell.length_a   1.000
_cell.length_b   1.000
_cell.length_c   1.000
_cell.angle_alpha   90.00
_cell.angle_beta   90.00
_cell.angle_gamma   90.00
#
_symmetry.space_group_name_H-M   'P 1'
#
loop_
_entity.id
_entity.type
_entity.pdbx_description
1 polymer ?
#
loop_
_entity_poly.entity_id
_entity_poly.type
_entity_poly.pdbx_seq_one_letter_code
_entity_poly.pdbx_strand_id
1 'polypeptide(L)' 'EASKATGNQKLLDLGLSQEEATALTGYRPPE' A
#
# COMPACT_ATOMS: atom_id res chain seq x y z
N GLU A 1 14.67 6.54 -3.92
CA GLU A 1 13.34 6.75 -4.48
C GLU A 1 12.43 5.58 -4.15
N ALA A 2 11.31 5.86 -3.50
CA ALA A 2 10.40 4.83 -3.02
C ALA A 2 9.45 4.44 -4.15
N SER A 3 9.29 3.14 -4.36
CA SER A 3 8.29 2.67 -5.29
C SER A 3 6.94 2.60 -4.58
N LYS A 4 5.88 2.62 -5.36
CA LYS A 4 4.55 2.53 -4.80
C LYS A 4 4.33 1.19 -4.10
N ALA A 5 4.93 0.14 -4.62
CA ALA A 5 4.81 -1.17 -4.00
C ALA A 5 5.48 -1.18 -2.62
N THR A 6 6.65 -0.55 -2.52
CA THR A 6 7.35 -0.48 -1.24
C THR A 6 6.55 0.33 -0.23
N GLY A 7 6.01 1.47 -0.67
CA GLY A 7 5.19 2.28 0.22
C GLY A 7 3.95 1.55 0.68
N ASN A 8 3.33 0.80 -0.22
CA ASN A 8 2.16 0.02 0.13
C ASN A 8 2.50 -1.03 1.18
N GLN A 9 3.64 -1.68 1.06
CA GLN A 9 4.07 -2.67 2.03
C GLN A 9 4.24 -2.05 3.41
N LYS A 10 4.78 -0.85 3.47
CA LYS A 10 4.96 -0.18 4.74
C LYS A 10 3.63 0.16 5.40
N LEU A 11 2.64 0.50 4.61
CA LEU A 11 1.30 0.75 5.15
C LEU A 11 0.71 -0.52 5.75
N LEU A 12 0.89 -1.64 5.07
CA LEU A 12 0.39 -2.92 5.61
C LEU A 12 1.11 -3.27 6.90
N ASP A 13 2.41 -2.96 6.98
CA ASP A 13 3.17 -3.20 8.20
C ASP A 13 2.64 -2.40 9.38
N LEU A 14 2.05 -1.25 9.11
CA LEU A 14 1.46 -0.43 10.16
C LEU A 14 0.12 -0.97 10.64
N GLY A 15 -0.42 -1.97 9.96
CA GLY A 15 -1.66 -2.58 10.38
C GLY A 15 -2.84 -2.31 9.48
N LEU A 16 -2.62 -1.61 8.37
CA LEU A 16 -3.71 -1.34 7.43
C LEU A 16 -4.01 -2.58 6.61
N SER A 17 -5.26 -2.69 6.18
CA SER A 17 -5.61 -3.69 5.19
C SER A 17 -5.27 -3.15 3.79
N GLN A 18 -5.18 -4.04 2.81
CA GLN A 18 -4.87 -3.60 1.45
C GLN A 18 -5.95 -2.64 0.95
N GLU A 19 -7.19 -2.89 1.31
CA GLU A 19 -8.28 -2.03 0.88
C GLU A 19 -8.10 -0.62 1.42
N GLU A 20 -7.69 -0.51 2.67
CA GLU A 20 -7.46 0.79 3.29
C GLU A 20 -6.22 1.47 2.71
N ALA A 21 -5.17 0.71 2.49
CA ALA A 21 -3.95 1.27 1.92
C ALA A 21 -4.24 1.80 0.52
N THR A 22 -5.01 1.07 -0.27
CA THR A 22 -5.37 1.51 -1.61
C THR A 22 -6.20 2.78 -1.57
N ALA A 23 -7.10 2.89 -0.62
CA ALA A 23 -7.93 4.07 -0.49
C ALA A 23 -7.10 5.31 -0.18
N LEU A 24 -6.01 5.13 0.56
CA LEU A 24 -5.15 6.25 0.93
C LEU A 24 -4.22 6.68 -0.20
N THR A 25 -3.67 5.72 -0.93
CA THR A 25 -2.62 6.00 -1.91
C THR A 25 -3.10 5.91 -3.34
N GLY A 26 -4.15 5.17 -3.59
CA GLY A 26 -4.61 4.91 -4.95
C GLY A 26 -3.84 3.78 -5.63
N TYR A 27 -2.92 3.15 -4.94
CA TYR A 27 -2.13 2.07 -5.51
C TYR A 27 -2.81 0.73 -5.26
N ARG A 28 -2.87 -0.10 -6.30
CA ARG A 28 -3.40 -1.45 -6.19
C ARG A 28 -2.34 -2.41 -6.71
N PRO A 29 -1.89 -3.34 -5.86
CA PRO A 29 -0.89 -4.29 -6.33
C PRO A 29 -1.48 -5.21 -7.39
N PRO A 30 -0.65 -5.68 -8.32
CA PRO A 30 -1.11 -6.65 -9.31
C PRO A 30 -1.41 -7.97 -8.61
N GLU A 31 -2.36 -8.70 -9.15
CA GLU A 31 -2.70 -10.01 -8.59
C GLU A 31 -1.85 -11.10 -9.14
#